data_613401542512f74d6fa741022293d189
#
_entry.id   613401542512f74d6fa741022293d189
#
_cell.length_a   1.000
_cell.length_b   1.000
_cell.length_c   1.000
_cell.angle_alpha   90.00
_cell.angle_beta   90.00
_cell.angle_gamma   90.00
#
_symmetry.space_group_name_H-M   'P 1'
#
loop_
_entity.id
_entity.type
_entity.pdbx_description
1 polymer ?
#
loop_
_entity_poly.entity_id
_entity_poly.type
_entity_poly.pdbx_seq_one_letter_code
_entity_poly.pdbx_strand_id
1 'polypeptide(L)'
;MKLNRRQYLRGMLAVCGTALLPGRLFAAASGFDATNTKALLDELFKGLPIEQSDAVKLRTPDIAENGAVVPVSVSTKIEGVESISLVVDENPNPLSASFDLTPDTVADISFRVKMGKSSTVRALVKTSDKVYMATREVKVTIGGCGG
;
A
#
# COMPACT_ATOMS: atom_id res chain seq x y z
N MET A 1 -42.33 -43.48 -12.94
CA MET A 1 -41.86 -42.42 -13.86
C MET A 1 -40.37 -42.68 -14.17
N LYS A 2 -40.06 -43.09 -15.40
CA LYS A 2 -38.66 -43.33 -15.81
C LYS A 2 -38.09 -42.02 -16.33
N LEU A 3 -37.22 -41.39 -15.53
CA LEU A 3 -36.51 -40.19 -15.91
C LEU A 3 -35.45 -40.54 -16.97
N ASN A 4 -35.56 -39.94 -18.15
CA ASN A 4 -34.64 -40.14 -19.26
C ASN A 4 -33.31 -39.45 -18.96
N ARG A 5 -32.16 -40.10 -19.33
CA ARG A 5 -30.80 -39.56 -19.15
C ARG A 5 -30.61 -38.10 -19.64
N ARG A 6 -31.37 -37.70 -20.65
CA ARG A 6 -31.38 -36.32 -21.18
C ARG A 6 -31.99 -35.29 -20.21
N GLN A 7 -32.94 -35.71 -19.37
CA GLN A 7 -33.54 -34.83 -18.36
C GLN A 7 -32.61 -34.64 -17.14
N TYR A 8 -31.84 -35.68 -16.80
CA TYR A 8 -30.78 -35.56 -15.79
C TYR A 8 -29.68 -34.59 -16.20
N LEU A 9 -29.22 -34.64 -17.47
CA LEU A 9 -28.19 -33.73 -17.98
C LEU A 9 -28.68 -32.27 -18.06
N ARG A 10 -29.96 -32.05 -18.38
CA ARG A 10 -30.55 -30.70 -18.40
C ARG A 10 -30.75 -30.13 -17.00
N GLY A 11 -31.05 -30.96 -16.00
CA GLY A 11 -31.14 -30.56 -14.61
C GLY A 11 -29.78 -30.23 -13.98
N MET A 12 -28.72 -30.97 -14.32
CA MET A 12 -27.36 -30.69 -13.85
C MET A 12 -26.77 -29.40 -14.43
N LEU A 13 -27.10 -29.06 -15.68
CA LEU A 13 -26.63 -27.78 -16.25
C LEU A 13 -27.29 -26.55 -15.59
N ALA A 14 -28.52 -26.68 -15.10
CA ALA A 14 -29.21 -25.58 -14.44
C ALA A 14 -28.68 -25.32 -13.02
N VAL A 15 -28.13 -26.33 -12.32
CA VAL A 15 -27.58 -26.18 -10.97
C VAL A 15 -26.13 -25.67 -10.99
N CYS A 16 -25.35 -26.00 -12.04
CA CYS A 16 -23.99 -25.47 -12.19
C CYS A 16 -23.94 -23.98 -12.60
N GLY A 17 -25.03 -23.44 -13.18
CA GLY A 17 -25.06 -22.04 -13.63
C GLY A 17 -25.20 -21.00 -12.54
N THR A 18 -25.63 -21.37 -11.34
CA THR A 18 -25.82 -20.42 -10.21
C THR A 18 -24.66 -20.35 -9.22
N ALA A 19 -23.68 -21.25 -9.35
CA ALA A 19 -22.51 -21.27 -8.46
C ALA A 19 -21.30 -20.46 -8.95
N LEU A 20 -21.37 -19.87 -10.16
CA LEU A 20 -20.37 -18.97 -10.72
C LEU A 20 -20.83 -17.51 -10.63
N LEU A 21 -21.31 -17.09 -9.46
CA LEU A 21 -21.16 -15.68 -9.11
C LEU A 21 -19.67 -15.46 -8.93
N PRO A 22 -19.00 -14.61 -9.76
CA PRO A 22 -17.68 -14.17 -9.44
C PRO A 22 -17.80 -13.47 -8.08
N GLY A 23 -17.37 -14.17 -7.03
CA GLY A 23 -17.06 -13.50 -5.78
C GLY A 23 -16.20 -12.33 -6.20
N ARG A 24 -16.63 -11.11 -5.98
CA ARG A 24 -15.78 -9.93 -6.14
C ARG A 24 -14.60 -10.19 -5.22
N LEU A 25 -13.52 -10.70 -5.78
CA LEU A 25 -12.21 -10.59 -5.19
C LEU A 25 -11.99 -9.08 -5.09
N PHE A 26 -12.37 -8.51 -3.97
CA PHE A 26 -11.89 -7.21 -3.58
C PHE A 26 -10.39 -7.40 -3.32
N ALA A 27 -9.62 -7.38 -4.39
CA ALA A 27 -8.23 -7.01 -4.28
C ALA A 27 -8.27 -5.54 -3.79
N ALA A 28 -8.19 -5.37 -2.49
CA ALA A 28 -8.08 -4.06 -1.87
C ALA A 28 -6.67 -3.53 -2.11
N ALA A 29 -6.38 -3.20 -3.35
CA ALA A 29 -5.27 -2.34 -3.72
C ALA A 29 -5.79 -0.91 -3.93
N SER A 30 -6.71 -0.47 -3.06
CA SER A 30 -7.18 0.90 -3.07
C SER A 30 -6.00 1.83 -2.72
N GLY A 31 -5.87 2.90 -3.48
CA GLY A 31 -4.85 3.92 -3.26
C GLY A 31 -3.66 3.88 -4.22
N PHE A 32 -3.32 2.74 -4.85
CA PHE A 32 -2.20 2.70 -5.81
C PHE A 32 -2.48 3.45 -7.13
N ASP A 33 -3.73 3.68 -7.46
CA ASP A 33 -4.14 4.45 -8.64
C ASP A 33 -4.33 5.95 -8.32
N ALA A 34 -4.22 6.34 -7.06
CA ALA A 34 -4.35 7.74 -6.66
C ALA A 34 -3.19 8.57 -7.23
N THR A 35 -3.50 9.73 -7.79
CA THR A 35 -2.53 10.68 -8.37
C THR A 35 -2.31 11.91 -7.49
N ASN A 36 -2.96 11.97 -6.34
CA ASN A 36 -2.89 13.09 -5.40
C ASN A 36 -2.76 12.57 -3.97
N THR A 37 -1.73 13.03 -3.26
CA THR A 37 -1.45 12.60 -1.88
C THR A 37 -2.61 12.85 -0.93
N LYS A 38 -3.30 14.00 -1.02
CA LYS A 38 -4.42 14.30 -0.12
C LYS A 38 -5.58 13.31 -0.31
N ALA A 39 -6.00 13.11 -1.56
CA ALA A 39 -7.06 12.15 -1.88
C ALA A 39 -6.68 10.73 -1.47
N LEU A 40 -5.42 10.36 -1.65
CA LEU A 40 -4.86 9.09 -1.19
C LEU A 40 -5.00 8.90 0.32
N LEU A 41 -4.60 9.90 1.11
CA LEU A 41 -4.68 9.82 2.57
C LEU A 41 -6.13 9.73 3.05
N ASP A 42 -7.04 10.48 2.44
CA ASP A 42 -8.47 10.43 2.74
C ASP A 42 -9.07 9.05 2.42
N GLU A 43 -8.63 8.42 1.32
CA GLU A 43 -9.07 7.08 0.92
C GLU A 43 -8.52 5.99 1.83
N LEU A 44 -7.21 6.00 2.11
CA LEU A 44 -6.54 4.96 2.92
C LEU A 44 -6.97 4.98 4.37
N PHE A 45 -7.13 6.18 4.94
CA PHE A 45 -7.33 6.32 6.37
C PHE A 45 -8.75 6.74 6.78
N LYS A 46 -9.63 7.02 5.81
CA LYS A 46 -11.08 7.25 6.00
C LYS A 46 -11.41 8.21 7.15
N GLY A 47 -10.64 9.29 7.27
CA GLY A 47 -10.87 10.33 8.28
C GLY A 47 -10.26 10.04 9.64
N LEU A 48 -9.44 9.01 9.82
CA LEU A 48 -8.62 8.85 11.01
C LEU A 48 -7.67 10.06 11.16
N PRO A 49 -7.46 10.55 12.38
CA PRO A 49 -6.51 11.63 12.61
C PRO A 49 -5.08 11.19 12.27
N ILE A 50 -4.36 12.03 11.51
CA ILE A 50 -2.96 11.82 11.14
C ILE A 50 -2.12 12.77 11.97
N GLU A 51 -1.21 12.22 12.77
CA GLU A 51 -0.35 12.97 13.67
C GLU A 51 1.13 12.74 13.34
N GLN A 52 1.90 13.82 13.29
CA GLN A 52 3.36 13.72 13.22
C GLN A 52 3.91 13.11 14.51
N SER A 53 4.79 12.12 14.40
CA SER A 53 5.30 11.42 15.59
C SER A 53 6.74 10.94 15.44
N ASP A 54 7.54 11.21 16.42
CA ASP A 54 8.93 10.71 16.51
C ASP A 54 9.00 9.21 16.88
N ALA A 55 7.87 8.62 17.26
CA ALA A 55 7.78 7.17 17.51
C ALA A 55 7.89 6.34 16.22
N VAL A 56 7.66 6.96 15.06
CA VAL A 56 7.90 6.36 13.75
C VAL A 56 9.30 6.75 13.29
N LYS A 57 10.16 5.76 13.10
CA LYS A 57 11.53 5.97 12.62
C LYS A 57 11.55 5.75 11.10
N LEU A 58 11.60 6.83 10.35
CA LEU A 58 11.79 6.82 8.90
C LEU A 58 13.26 7.10 8.59
N ARG A 59 13.92 6.18 7.90
CA ARG A 59 15.29 6.32 7.43
C ARG A 59 15.33 6.31 5.91
N THR A 60 15.91 7.33 5.34
CA THR A 60 16.16 7.52 3.92
C THR A 60 17.52 8.23 3.76
N PRO A 61 18.21 8.12 2.63
CA PRO A 61 19.32 9.00 2.32
C PRO A 61 18.76 10.44 2.13
N ASP A 62 19.54 11.44 2.53
CA ASP A 62 19.18 12.84 2.26
C ASP A 62 19.36 13.16 0.76
N ILE A 63 20.32 12.49 0.11
CA ILE A 63 20.59 12.59 -1.32
C ILE A 63 20.61 11.18 -1.91
N ALA A 64 19.74 10.95 -2.90
CA ALA A 64 19.72 9.72 -3.69
C ALA A 64 20.36 9.99 -5.05
N GLU A 65 21.51 9.40 -5.29
CA GLU A 65 22.21 9.50 -6.59
C GLU A 65 21.51 8.70 -7.68
N ASN A 66 20.74 7.68 -7.30
CA ASN A 66 19.92 6.87 -8.19
C ASN A 66 18.48 6.80 -7.69
N GLY A 67 17.61 7.59 -8.29
CA GLY A 67 16.18 7.61 -7.95
C GLY A 67 15.43 6.31 -8.28
N ALA A 68 16.01 5.40 -9.08
CA ALA A 68 15.34 4.14 -9.39
C ALA A 68 15.33 3.15 -8.21
N VAL A 69 16.25 3.29 -7.25
CA VAL A 69 16.46 2.32 -6.16
C VAL A 69 16.82 3.02 -4.83
N VAL A 70 15.97 3.88 -4.36
CA VAL A 70 16.17 4.61 -3.10
C VAL A 70 15.86 3.72 -1.92
N PRO A 71 16.83 3.43 -1.02
CA PRO A 71 16.59 2.62 0.17
C PRO A 71 15.76 3.38 1.20
N VAL A 72 14.76 2.70 1.75
CA VAL A 72 13.89 3.23 2.80
C VAL A 72 13.72 2.18 3.89
N SER A 73 13.78 2.60 5.14
CA SER A 73 13.42 1.77 6.29
C SER A 73 12.42 2.49 7.16
N VAL A 74 11.42 1.77 7.60
CA VAL A 74 10.39 2.26 8.53
C VAL A 74 10.33 1.31 9.72
N SER A 75 10.51 1.82 10.92
CA SER A 75 10.37 1.02 12.14
C SER A 75 9.64 1.80 13.22
N THR A 76 8.92 1.08 14.07
CA THR A 76 8.23 1.65 15.23
C THR A 76 8.09 0.62 16.35
N LYS A 77 7.92 1.13 17.58
CA LYS A 77 7.58 0.34 18.76
C LYS A 77 6.13 0.59 19.22
N ILE A 78 5.33 1.27 18.39
CA ILE A 78 3.91 1.47 18.67
C ILE A 78 3.23 0.10 18.64
N GLU A 79 2.42 -0.17 19.65
CA GLU A 79 1.63 -1.39 19.72
C GLU A 79 0.35 -1.26 18.88
N GLY A 80 -0.20 -2.38 18.43
CA GLY A 80 -1.45 -2.41 17.67
C GLY A 80 -1.35 -1.80 16.26
N VAL A 81 -0.16 -1.86 15.65
CA VAL A 81 0.02 -1.44 14.25
C VAL A 81 -0.72 -2.41 13.33
N GLU A 82 -1.65 -1.88 12.55
CA GLU A 82 -2.41 -2.62 11.54
C GLU A 82 -1.74 -2.59 10.17
N SER A 83 -1.17 -1.43 9.79
CA SER A 83 -0.47 -1.31 8.51
C SER A 83 0.61 -0.22 8.53
N ILE A 84 1.57 -0.35 7.62
CA ILE A 84 2.58 0.65 7.32
C ILE A 84 2.50 0.98 5.84
N SER A 85 2.30 2.25 5.52
CA SER A 85 2.26 2.73 4.14
C SER A 85 3.38 3.75 3.90
N LEU A 86 3.96 3.72 2.70
CA LEU A 86 4.93 4.70 2.26
C LEU A 86 4.40 5.50 1.08
N VAL A 87 4.47 6.79 1.21
CA VAL A 87 4.03 7.76 0.21
C VAL A 87 5.22 8.62 -0.22
N VAL A 88 5.38 8.79 -1.53
CA VAL A 88 6.34 9.70 -2.17
C VAL A 88 5.53 10.75 -2.91
N ASP A 89 5.45 11.96 -2.36
CA ASP A 89 4.49 12.99 -2.79
C ASP A 89 4.55 13.33 -4.28
N GLU A 90 5.75 13.38 -4.84
CA GLU A 90 6.01 13.84 -6.20
C GLU A 90 6.06 12.70 -7.25
N ASN A 91 5.78 11.46 -6.84
CA ASN A 91 5.60 10.37 -7.80
C ASN A 91 4.23 10.50 -8.49
N PRO A 92 4.10 10.06 -9.75
CA PRO A 92 2.80 10.04 -10.46
C PRO A 92 1.71 9.30 -9.68
N ASN A 93 2.08 8.21 -9.02
CA ASN A 93 1.28 7.49 -8.04
C ASN A 93 2.01 7.59 -6.70
N PRO A 94 1.54 8.43 -5.77
CA PRO A 94 2.24 8.70 -4.52
C PRO A 94 2.39 7.48 -3.61
N LEU A 95 1.40 6.59 -3.55
CA LEU A 95 1.51 5.36 -2.76
C LEU A 95 2.55 4.43 -3.38
N SER A 96 3.67 4.30 -2.70
CA SER A 96 4.80 3.49 -3.18
C SER A 96 4.82 2.09 -2.61
N ALA A 97 4.30 1.90 -1.40
CA ALA A 97 4.16 0.60 -0.75
C ALA A 97 3.11 0.65 0.37
N SER A 98 2.46 -0.48 0.63
CA SER A 98 1.59 -0.68 1.78
C SER A 98 1.75 -2.11 2.28
N PHE A 99 1.90 -2.28 3.59
CA PHE A 99 2.11 -3.55 4.26
C PHE A 99 1.09 -3.69 5.38
N ASP A 100 0.24 -4.70 5.30
CA ASP A 100 -0.64 -5.07 6.39
C ASP A 100 0.13 -5.96 7.36
N LEU A 101 0.05 -5.65 8.66
CA LEU A 101 0.75 -6.35 9.71
C LEU A 101 -0.21 -7.16 10.54
N THR A 102 0.22 -8.34 10.95
CA THR A 102 -0.48 -9.15 11.96
C THR A 102 0.02 -8.78 13.37
N PRO A 103 -0.76 -9.05 14.43
CA PRO A 103 -0.38 -8.70 15.81
C PRO A 103 1.00 -9.21 16.24
N ASP A 104 1.47 -10.32 15.65
CA ASP A 104 2.76 -10.93 15.98
C ASP A 104 3.92 -10.43 15.10
N THR A 105 3.64 -9.48 14.20
CA THR A 105 4.64 -8.94 13.27
C THR A 105 5.42 -7.81 13.92
N VAL A 106 6.75 -7.88 13.85
CA VAL A 106 7.59 -6.74 14.23
C VAL A 106 7.46 -5.64 13.17
N ALA A 107 7.10 -4.44 13.61
CA ALA A 107 6.94 -3.28 12.73
C ALA A 107 8.31 -2.68 12.37
N ASP A 108 9.11 -3.42 11.61
CA ASP A 108 10.42 -3.02 11.08
C ASP A 108 10.56 -3.53 9.64
N ILE A 109 10.50 -2.62 8.69
CA ILE A 109 10.43 -2.92 7.26
C ILE A 109 11.52 -2.14 6.53
N SER A 110 12.27 -2.83 5.68
CA SER A 110 13.30 -2.23 4.82
C SER A 110 13.09 -2.67 3.36
N PHE A 111 13.03 -1.71 2.47
CA PHE A 111 12.78 -1.94 1.04
C PHE A 111 13.36 -0.81 0.19
N ARG A 112 13.16 -0.87 -1.12
CA ARG A 112 13.58 0.17 -2.05
C ARG A 112 12.40 0.71 -2.82
N VAL A 113 12.39 2.03 -3.03
CA VAL A 113 11.36 2.73 -3.80
C VAL A 113 11.97 3.45 -4.99
N LYS A 114 11.14 3.64 -6.03
CA LYS A 114 11.47 4.50 -7.15
C LYS A 114 11.01 5.92 -6.84
N MET A 115 11.90 6.88 -7.03
CA MET A 115 11.61 8.31 -6.95
C MET A 115 11.97 8.96 -8.29
N GLY A 116 10.98 9.51 -8.98
CA GLY A 116 11.20 10.18 -10.27
C GLY A 116 11.92 11.52 -10.16
N LYS A 117 11.79 12.17 -9.00
CA LYS A 117 12.40 13.48 -8.68
C LYS A 117 12.50 13.65 -7.17
N SER A 118 13.19 14.71 -6.74
CA SER A 118 13.23 15.10 -5.33
C SER A 118 11.82 15.25 -4.76
N SER A 119 11.59 14.72 -3.56
CA SER A 119 10.26 14.61 -2.98
C SER A 119 10.30 14.46 -1.48
N THR A 120 9.20 14.81 -0.83
CA THR A 120 8.93 14.39 0.54
C THR A 120 8.49 12.93 0.54
N VAL A 121 9.12 12.14 1.39
CA VAL A 121 8.75 10.76 1.69
C VAL A 121 8.02 10.74 3.02
N ARG A 122 6.86 10.09 3.08
CA ARG A 122 6.02 9.96 4.26
C ARG A 122 5.88 8.49 4.63
N ALA A 123 6.21 8.16 5.87
CA ALA A 123 5.85 6.88 6.47
C ALA A 123 4.60 7.07 7.32
N LEU A 124 3.60 6.25 7.09
CA LEU A 124 2.30 6.30 7.75
C LEU A 124 2.06 4.96 8.44
N VAL A 125 1.94 5.00 9.75
CA VAL A 125 1.74 3.83 10.61
C VAL A 125 0.32 3.91 11.16
N LYS A 126 -0.56 3.04 10.67
CA LYS A 126 -1.96 2.98 11.06
C LYS A 126 -2.16 2.08 12.27
N THR A 127 -2.92 2.57 13.22
CA THR A 127 -3.51 1.80 14.32
C THR A 127 -5.04 1.87 14.23
N SER A 128 -5.75 1.25 15.15
CA SER A 128 -7.22 1.24 15.16
C SER A 128 -7.85 2.62 15.35
N ASP A 129 -7.14 3.57 15.96
CA ASP A 129 -7.68 4.87 16.40
C ASP A 129 -7.06 6.08 15.68
N LYS A 130 -5.85 5.96 15.15
CA LYS A 130 -5.13 7.04 14.47
C LYS A 130 -4.02 6.54 13.54
N VAL A 131 -3.42 7.50 12.85
CA VAL A 131 -2.26 7.29 11.98
C VAL A 131 -1.10 8.14 12.49
N TYR A 132 0.03 7.50 12.76
CA TYR A 132 1.27 8.18 13.09
C TYR A 132 2.08 8.40 11.82
N MET A 133 2.61 9.58 11.63
CA MET A 133 3.36 9.96 10.42
C MET A 133 4.77 10.42 10.78
N ALA A 134 5.74 10.01 9.96
CA ALA A 134 7.06 10.60 9.89
C ALA A 134 7.35 11.05 8.47
N THR A 135 8.06 12.16 8.30
CA THR A 135 8.40 12.72 7.00
C THR A 135 9.90 12.97 6.86
N ARG A 136 10.42 12.77 5.65
CA ARG A 136 11.79 13.08 5.26
C ARG A 136 11.80 13.66 3.85
N GLU A 137 12.61 14.66 3.64
CA GLU A 137 12.89 15.16 2.30
C GLU A 137 14.08 14.41 1.70
N VAL A 138 13.93 13.93 0.47
CA VAL A 138 14.96 13.21 -0.27
C VAL A 138 15.23 13.97 -1.57
N LYS A 139 16.46 14.39 -1.76
CA LYS A 139 16.91 15.00 -3.01
C LYS A 139 17.39 13.92 -3.97
N VAL A 140 16.78 13.86 -5.14
CA VAL A 140 17.23 12.98 -6.22
C VAL A 140 18.12 13.80 -7.14
N THR A 141 19.38 13.43 -7.21
CA THR A 141 20.26 13.98 -8.22
C THR A 141 20.05 13.17 -9.51
N ILE A 142 19.78 13.85 -10.62
CA ILE A 142 19.81 13.21 -11.92
C ILE A 142 21.27 12.89 -12.17
N GLY A 143 21.69 11.70 -11.72
CA GLY A 143 23.04 11.20 -11.95
C GLY A 143 23.26 11.12 -13.44
N GLY A 144 24.09 11.99 -13.94
CA GLY A 144 24.58 11.93 -15.29
C GLY A 144 25.49 10.73 -15.47
N CYS A 145 24.93 9.56 -15.60
CA CYS A 145 25.48 8.39 -16.24
C CYS A 145 24.45 7.96 -17.27
N GLY A 146 24.10 8.90 -18.12
CA GLY A 146 23.46 8.60 -19.37
C GLY A 146 24.56 8.40 -20.39
N GLY A 147 24.65 7.38 -20.98
CA GLY A 147 25.19 7.17 -22.27
C GLY A 147 24.07 6.68 -23.12
#